data_e9cdcd247670babd88ab6531fb2c1d52
#
_entry.id   e9cdcd247670babd88ab6531fb2c1d52
#
_cell.length_a   1.000
_cell.length_b   1.000
_cell.length_c   1.000
_cell.angle_alpha   90.00
_cell.angle_beta   90.00
_cell.angle_gamma   90.00
#
_symmetry.space_group_name_H-M   'P 1'
#
loop_
_entity.id
_entity.type
_entity.pdbx_description
1 polymer ?
#
loop_
_entity_poly.entity_id
_entity_poly.type
_entity_poly.pdbx_seq_one_letter_code
_entity_poly.pdbx_strand_id
1 'polypeptide(L)'
;ITGKKMRERPEVKDNEKAHKEWQRIRGLLEAAGKNEALYEATINRYCMLHAECLDFERKRQLFSDQLDELTENTELEATDRYKYQAQMQKNILAVDKQLQTKRRMMLDIEKECAMTISAAMRSIPKTTAEPKNPLMGILNDDDP
;
A
#
# COMPACT_ATOMS: atom_id res chain seq x y z
N ILE A 1 -11.03 -24.11 16.17
CA ILE A 1 -11.30 -22.97 16.98
C ILE A 1 -11.00 -21.72 16.23
N THR A 2 -12.06 -21.10 16.00
CA THR A 2 -12.01 -19.79 15.42
C THR A 2 -11.73 -18.80 16.52
N GLY A 3 -10.98 -17.87 16.33
CA GLY A 3 -11.06 -16.83 17.26
C GLY A 3 -9.82 -16.11 17.61
N LYS A 4 -8.71 -16.56 17.14
CA LYS A 4 -7.50 -15.75 17.30
C LYS A 4 -7.52 -14.67 16.27
N LYS A 5 -7.50 -13.44 16.76
CA LYS A 5 -7.41 -12.25 15.93
C LYS A 5 -5.95 -12.03 15.50
N MET A 6 -5.79 -11.29 14.42
CA MET A 6 -4.47 -10.84 13.98
C MET A 6 -3.82 -9.96 15.06
N ARG A 7 -2.51 -10.10 15.20
CA ARG A 7 -1.72 -9.26 16.08
C ARG A 7 -0.78 -8.38 15.25
N GLU A 8 -0.65 -7.16 15.68
CA GLU A 8 0.33 -6.25 15.12
C GLU A 8 1.72 -6.64 15.58
N ARG A 9 2.66 -6.77 14.66
CA ARG A 9 4.04 -7.08 15.00
C ARG A 9 4.78 -5.84 15.47
N PRO A 10 5.83 -6.01 16.33
CA PRO A 10 6.55 -4.87 16.87
C PRO A 10 7.11 -3.92 15.81
N GLU A 11 7.64 -4.45 14.71
CA GLU A 11 8.19 -3.62 13.64
C GLU A 11 7.13 -2.74 12.97
N VAL A 12 5.89 -3.20 12.88
CA VAL A 12 4.78 -2.42 12.38
C VAL A 12 4.38 -1.36 13.40
N LYS A 13 4.26 -1.77 14.66
CA LYS A 13 3.87 -0.87 15.74
C LYS A 13 4.84 0.29 15.92
N ASP A 14 6.14 0.03 15.75
CA ASP A 14 7.18 1.02 15.92
C ASP A 14 7.31 1.96 14.71
N ASN A 15 6.69 1.63 13.60
CA ASN A 15 6.68 2.45 12.39
C ASN A 15 5.34 3.16 12.28
N GLU A 16 5.36 4.49 12.43
CA GLU A 16 4.13 5.28 12.46
C GLU A 16 3.25 5.08 11.22
N LYS A 17 3.84 5.07 10.04
CA LYS A 17 3.10 4.90 8.77
C LYS A 17 2.52 3.50 8.66
N ALA A 18 3.30 2.49 9.03
CA ALA A 18 2.84 1.10 9.03
C ALA A 18 1.74 0.88 10.06
N HIS A 19 1.88 1.47 11.24
CA HIS A 19 0.89 1.36 12.31
C HIS A 19 -0.46 1.96 11.90
N LYS A 20 -0.45 3.13 11.26
CA LYS A 20 -1.69 3.74 10.75
C LYS A 20 -2.37 2.84 9.74
N GLU A 21 -1.60 2.25 8.85
CA GLU A 21 -2.16 1.34 7.85
C GLU A 21 -2.70 0.07 8.49
N TRP A 22 -2.00 -0.46 9.50
CA TRP A 22 -2.48 -1.58 10.29
C TRP A 22 -3.85 -1.31 10.90
N GLN A 23 -4.01 -0.15 11.54
CA GLN A 23 -5.28 0.24 12.15
C GLN A 23 -6.40 0.30 11.13
N ARG A 24 -6.12 0.88 9.96
CA ARG A 24 -7.10 0.99 8.87
C ARG A 24 -7.54 -0.39 8.37
N ILE A 25 -6.57 -1.26 8.08
CA ILE A 25 -6.86 -2.58 7.53
C ILE A 25 -7.54 -3.47 8.56
N ARG A 26 -7.07 -3.43 9.81
CA ARG A 26 -7.70 -4.18 10.89
C ARG A 26 -9.17 -3.81 11.03
N GLY A 27 -9.48 -2.52 10.97
CA GLY A 27 -10.85 -2.05 11.03
C GLY A 27 -11.72 -2.59 9.91
N LEU A 28 -11.19 -2.58 8.68
CA LEU A 28 -11.90 -3.11 7.52
C LEU A 28 -12.13 -4.63 7.63
N LEU A 29 -11.11 -5.37 8.04
CA LEU A 29 -11.22 -6.82 8.20
C LEU A 29 -12.14 -7.19 9.36
N GLU A 30 -12.11 -6.43 10.43
CA GLU A 30 -13.00 -6.64 11.56
C GLU A 30 -14.46 -6.40 11.17
N ALA A 31 -14.73 -5.34 10.43
CA ALA A 31 -16.07 -5.06 9.90
C ALA A 31 -16.56 -6.16 8.97
N ALA A 32 -15.66 -6.79 8.23
CA ALA A 32 -15.99 -7.92 7.35
C ALA A 32 -16.06 -9.26 8.08
N GLY A 33 -15.78 -9.30 9.38
CA GLY A 33 -15.72 -10.54 10.15
C GLY A 33 -14.50 -11.40 9.84
N LYS A 34 -13.44 -10.79 9.33
CA LYS A 34 -12.23 -11.48 8.86
C LYS A 34 -10.96 -11.10 9.60
N ASN A 35 -11.08 -10.58 10.81
CA ASN A 35 -9.91 -10.32 11.65
C ASN A 35 -9.42 -11.64 12.26
N GLU A 36 -8.69 -12.42 11.48
CA GLU A 36 -8.24 -13.76 11.85
C GLU A 36 -6.72 -13.87 11.81
N ALA A 37 -6.18 -14.65 12.72
CA ALA A 37 -4.74 -14.88 12.80
C ALA A 37 -4.13 -15.42 11.50
N LEU A 38 -4.94 -16.05 10.66
CA LEU A 38 -4.52 -16.55 9.36
C LEU A 38 -3.89 -15.44 8.50
N TYR A 39 -4.39 -14.21 8.61
CA TYR A 39 -3.92 -13.09 7.80
C TYR A 39 -2.80 -12.29 8.46
N GLU A 40 -2.41 -12.65 9.68
CA GLU A 40 -1.48 -11.84 10.47
C GLU A 40 -0.16 -11.53 9.76
N ALA A 41 0.52 -12.57 9.26
CA ALA A 41 1.81 -12.39 8.59
C ALA A 41 1.69 -11.53 7.32
N THR A 42 0.67 -11.79 6.53
CA THR A 42 0.43 -11.11 5.26
C THR A 42 0.10 -9.64 5.47
N ILE A 43 -0.78 -9.33 6.41
CA ILE A 43 -1.19 -7.95 6.67
C ILE A 43 -0.07 -7.14 7.32
N ASN A 44 0.70 -7.72 8.23
CA ASN A 44 1.88 -7.04 8.77
C ASN A 44 2.89 -6.70 7.67
N ARG A 45 3.14 -7.64 6.75
CA ARG A 45 4.01 -7.39 5.60
C ARG A 45 3.47 -6.27 4.72
N TYR A 46 2.17 -6.27 4.45
CA TYR A 46 1.52 -5.24 3.66
C TYR A 46 1.70 -3.85 4.27
N CYS A 47 1.53 -3.74 5.58
CA CYS A 47 1.70 -2.47 6.29
C CYS A 47 3.14 -1.94 6.19
N MET A 48 4.12 -2.84 6.29
CA MET A 48 5.53 -2.45 6.12
C MET A 48 5.82 -2.02 4.69
N LEU A 49 5.28 -2.73 3.70
CA LEU A 49 5.42 -2.35 2.29
C LEU A 49 4.80 -0.97 2.04
N HIS A 50 3.65 -0.70 2.62
CA HIS A 50 3.00 0.61 2.52
C HIS A 50 3.91 1.72 3.06
N ALA A 51 4.47 1.52 4.25
CA ALA A 51 5.38 2.49 4.85
C ALA A 51 6.65 2.69 4.00
N GLU A 52 7.21 1.61 3.49
CA GLU A 52 8.39 1.66 2.62
C GLU A 52 8.11 2.42 1.32
N CYS A 53 6.94 2.22 0.72
CA CYS A 53 6.54 2.97 -0.47
C CYS A 53 6.44 4.47 -0.18
N LEU A 54 5.86 4.85 0.94
CA LEU A 54 5.79 6.27 1.33
C LEU A 54 7.17 6.89 1.50
N ASP A 55 8.10 6.14 2.09
CA ASP A 55 9.48 6.61 2.26
C ASP A 55 10.20 6.76 0.93
N PHE A 56 10.01 5.83 0.00
CA PHE A 56 10.58 5.92 -1.34
C PHE A 56 9.97 7.05 -2.15
N GLU A 57 8.67 7.29 -2.03
CA GLU A 57 8.01 8.42 -2.68
C GLU A 57 8.59 9.74 -2.20
N ARG A 58 8.85 9.86 -0.91
CA ARG A 58 9.50 11.03 -0.33
C ARG A 58 10.92 11.21 -0.85
N LYS A 59 11.71 10.13 -0.94
CA LYS A 59 13.06 10.18 -1.50
C LYS A 59 13.03 10.60 -2.97
N ARG A 60 12.08 10.07 -3.72
CA ARG A 60 11.92 10.44 -5.13
C ARG A 60 11.66 11.93 -5.28
N GLN A 61 10.79 12.48 -4.45
CA GLN A 61 10.50 13.92 -4.47
C GLN A 61 11.74 14.73 -4.11
N LEU A 62 12.50 14.29 -3.11
CA LEU A 62 13.74 14.95 -2.74
C LEU A 62 14.75 14.97 -3.89
N PHE A 63 14.94 13.85 -4.57
CA PHE A 63 15.84 13.78 -5.73
C PHE A 63 15.34 14.63 -6.88
N SER A 64 14.03 14.67 -7.11
CA SER A 64 13.41 15.51 -8.13
C SER A 64 13.66 16.98 -7.84
N ASP A 65 13.50 17.41 -6.60
CA ASP A 65 13.75 18.79 -6.17
C ASP A 65 15.22 19.15 -6.33
N GLN A 66 16.13 18.26 -5.98
CA GLN A 66 17.57 18.45 -6.16
C GLN A 66 17.95 18.56 -7.63
N LEU A 67 17.29 17.77 -8.48
CA LEU A 67 17.49 17.86 -9.93
C LEU A 67 17.08 19.23 -10.46
N ASP A 68 15.94 19.74 -10.02
CA ASP A 68 15.46 21.06 -10.41
C ASP A 68 16.44 22.16 -9.94
N GLU A 69 16.96 22.07 -8.73
CA GLU A 69 17.96 23.00 -8.21
C GLU A 69 19.23 22.98 -9.04
N LEU A 70 19.71 21.80 -9.44
CA LEU A 70 20.88 21.66 -10.29
C LEU A 70 20.65 22.29 -11.66
N THR A 71 19.46 22.14 -12.21
CA THR A 71 19.11 22.71 -13.52
C THR A 71 19.13 24.23 -13.49
N GLU A 72 18.72 24.81 -12.37
CA GLU A 72 18.67 26.28 -12.19
C GLU A 72 19.98 26.87 -11.69
N ASN A 73 20.93 26.06 -11.26
CA ASN A 73 22.18 26.53 -10.68
C ASN A 73 23.16 26.99 -11.77
N THR A 74 23.29 28.30 -11.92
CA THR A 74 24.18 28.93 -12.91
C THR A 74 25.62 29.04 -12.44
N GLU A 75 25.90 28.78 -11.15
CA GLU A 75 27.25 28.86 -10.59
C GLU A 75 28.10 27.64 -10.90
N LEU A 76 27.48 26.49 -11.17
CA LEU A 76 28.17 25.28 -11.52
C LEU A 76 28.61 25.31 -12.99
N GLU A 77 29.82 24.79 -13.25
CA GLU A 77 30.25 24.57 -14.62
C GLU A 77 29.30 23.56 -15.30
N ALA A 78 29.09 23.73 -16.61
CA ALA A 78 28.18 22.91 -17.37
C ALA A 78 28.52 21.41 -17.25
N THR A 79 29.80 21.06 -17.28
CA THR A 79 30.26 19.68 -17.18
C THR A 79 29.87 19.05 -15.84
N ASP A 80 30.09 19.79 -14.73
CA ASP A 80 29.73 19.31 -13.39
C ASP A 80 28.23 19.23 -13.23
N ARG A 81 27.49 20.20 -13.75
CA ARG A 81 26.03 20.21 -13.71
C ARG A 81 25.45 19.00 -14.42
N TYR A 82 25.93 18.69 -15.61
CA TYR A 82 25.47 17.51 -16.36
C TYR A 82 25.77 16.20 -15.61
N LYS A 83 26.94 16.13 -14.99
CA LYS A 83 27.34 14.97 -14.19
C LYS A 83 26.40 14.74 -13.02
N TYR A 84 26.09 15.79 -12.27
CA TYR A 84 25.18 15.70 -11.12
C TYR A 84 23.74 15.44 -11.55
N GLN A 85 23.30 16.04 -12.66
CA GLN A 85 21.97 15.77 -13.22
C GLN A 85 21.84 14.30 -13.62
N ALA A 86 22.85 13.75 -14.28
CA ALA A 86 22.85 12.33 -14.66
C ALA A 86 22.78 11.43 -13.41
N GLN A 87 23.52 11.78 -12.35
CA GLN A 87 23.51 11.02 -11.11
C GLN A 87 22.12 11.08 -10.44
N MET A 88 21.47 12.24 -10.40
CA MET A 88 20.14 12.40 -9.82
C MET A 88 19.09 11.62 -10.63
N GLN A 89 19.18 11.68 -11.97
CA GLN A 89 18.27 10.91 -12.83
C GLN A 89 18.43 9.41 -12.59
N LYS A 90 19.63 8.94 -12.41
CA LYS A 90 19.93 7.55 -12.08
C LYS A 90 19.33 7.16 -10.72
N ASN A 91 19.45 8.05 -9.73
CA ASN A 91 18.85 7.84 -8.41
C ASN A 91 17.33 7.75 -8.49
N ILE A 92 16.70 8.63 -9.27
CA ILE A 92 15.24 8.63 -9.47
C ILE A 92 14.80 7.31 -10.12
N LEU A 93 15.50 6.86 -11.14
CA LEU A 93 15.18 5.59 -11.80
C LEU A 93 15.30 4.39 -10.85
N ALA A 94 16.32 4.40 -9.98
CA ALA A 94 16.51 3.35 -8.99
C ALA A 94 15.36 3.32 -7.98
N VAL A 95 14.93 4.49 -7.51
CA VAL A 95 13.79 4.61 -6.58
C VAL A 95 12.50 4.16 -7.27
N ASP A 96 12.27 4.59 -8.52
CA ASP A 96 11.07 4.19 -9.28
C ASP A 96 11.00 2.68 -9.45
N LYS A 97 12.13 2.04 -9.70
CA LYS A 97 12.20 0.59 -9.83
C LYS A 97 11.83 -0.11 -8.52
N GLN A 98 12.33 0.38 -7.40
CA GLN A 98 11.99 -0.16 -6.07
C GLN A 98 10.52 0.05 -5.75
N LEU A 99 9.99 1.23 -6.03
CA LEU A 99 8.57 1.53 -5.85
C LEU A 99 7.68 0.59 -6.66
N GLN A 100 8.03 0.39 -7.92
CA GLN A 100 7.27 -0.49 -8.81
C GLN A 100 7.25 -1.92 -8.27
N THR A 101 8.37 -2.42 -7.80
CA THR A 101 8.47 -3.76 -7.22
C THR A 101 7.60 -3.90 -5.98
N LYS A 102 7.69 -2.93 -5.06
CA LYS A 102 6.94 -2.96 -3.80
C LYS A 102 5.44 -2.80 -4.04
N ARG A 103 5.04 -1.93 -4.95
CA ARG A 103 3.63 -1.75 -5.32
C ARG A 103 3.04 -3.00 -5.94
N ARG A 104 3.83 -3.73 -6.72
CA ARG A 104 3.39 -5.02 -7.28
C ARG A 104 3.17 -6.04 -6.17
N MET A 105 4.07 -6.11 -5.21
CA MET A 105 3.91 -6.99 -4.05
C MET A 105 2.65 -6.65 -3.25
N MET A 106 2.38 -5.36 -3.04
CA MET A 106 1.16 -4.90 -2.38
C MET A 106 -0.09 -5.29 -3.16
N LEU A 107 -0.06 -5.11 -4.47
CA LEU A 107 -1.18 -5.47 -5.33
C LEU A 107 -1.46 -6.97 -5.27
N ASP A 108 -0.43 -7.80 -5.26
CA ASP A 108 -0.59 -9.24 -5.13
C ASP A 108 -1.23 -9.63 -3.81
N ILE A 109 -0.84 -8.98 -2.72
CA ILE A 109 -1.44 -9.19 -1.41
C ILE A 109 -2.91 -8.74 -1.41
N GLU A 110 -3.20 -7.59 -1.99
CA GLU A 110 -4.57 -7.07 -2.09
C GLU A 110 -5.47 -8.05 -2.85
N LYS A 111 -4.99 -8.58 -3.96
CA LYS A 111 -5.74 -9.56 -4.75
C LYS A 111 -5.97 -10.85 -3.99
N GLU A 112 -4.95 -11.34 -3.31
CA GLU A 112 -5.02 -12.56 -2.53
C GLU A 112 -6.01 -12.41 -1.37
N CYS A 113 -5.91 -11.33 -0.62
CA CYS A 113 -6.81 -11.06 0.50
C CYS A 113 -8.24 -10.82 0.02
N ALA A 114 -8.42 -10.09 -1.08
CA ALA A 114 -9.74 -9.85 -1.65
C ALA A 114 -10.39 -11.16 -2.11
N MET A 115 -9.64 -12.03 -2.75
CA MET A 115 -10.15 -13.34 -3.18
C MET A 115 -10.54 -14.21 -1.99
N THR A 116 -9.72 -14.23 -0.96
CA THR A 116 -9.97 -15.03 0.24
C THR A 116 -11.20 -14.52 0.99
N ILE A 117 -11.31 -13.20 1.16
CA ILE A 117 -12.46 -12.57 1.80
C ILE A 117 -13.71 -12.82 0.97
N SER A 118 -13.61 -12.65 -0.34
CA SER A 118 -14.72 -12.88 -1.27
C SER A 118 -15.21 -14.32 -1.22
N ALA A 119 -14.29 -15.28 -1.22
CA ALA A 119 -14.62 -16.70 -1.12
C ALA A 119 -15.32 -17.01 0.21
N ALA A 120 -14.85 -16.42 1.30
CA ALA A 120 -15.45 -16.61 2.62
C ALA A 120 -16.85 -16.00 2.69
N MET A 121 -17.04 -14.83 2.07
CA MET A 121 -18.36 -14.19 2.01
C MET A 121 -19.37 -15.02 1.21
N ARG A 122 -18.94 -15.71 0.17
CA ARG A 122 -19.83 -16.59 -0.60
C ARG A 122 -20.31 -17.78 0.19
N SER A 123 -19.58 -18.20 1.21
CA SER A 123 -19.97 -19.35 2.04
C SER A 123 -20.93 -18.96 3.15
N ILE A 124 -21.18 -17.68 3.38
CA ILE A 124 -22.13 -17.21 4.38
C ILE A 124 -23.54 -17.35 3.83
N PRO A 125 -24.46 -17.99 4.56
CA PRO A 125 -25.85 -18.08 4.13
C PRO A 125 -26.48 -16.71 3.97
N LYS A 126 -27.17 -16.50 2.86
CA LYS A 126 -27.87 -15.24 2.63
C LYS A 126 -29.10 -15.18 3.52
N THR A 127 -29.25 -14.08 4.24
CA THR A 127 -30.46 -13.81 5.01
C THR A 127 -31.39 -12.91 4.20
N THR A 128 -32.68 -13.05 4.43
CA THR A 128 -33.69 -12.29 3.69
C THR A 128 -33.68 -10.79 3.98
N ALA A 129 -33.06 -10.39 5.07
CA ALA A 129 -33.03 -9.00 5.50
C ALA A 129 -31.64 -8.38 5.34
N GLU A 130 -30.88 -8.85 4.42
CA GLU A 130 -29.51 -8.38 4.30
C GLU A 130 -29.42 -6.92 3.86
N PRO A 131 -28.54 -6.17 4.51
CA PRO A 131 -28.22 -4.83 4.03
C PRO A 131 -27.51 -4.95 2.68
N LYS A 132 -27.92 -4.13 1.75
CA LYS A 132 -27.30 -4.10 0.45
C LYS A 132 -25.86 -3.63 0.58
N ASN A 133 -24.95 -4.36 -0.02
CA ASN A 133 -23.61 -3.90 -0.19
C ASN A 133 -23.65 -2.62 -1.06
N PRO A 134 -23.05 -1.50 -0.61
CA PRO A 134 -23.09 -0.25 -1.38
C PRO A 134 -22.59 -0.42 -2.82
N LEU A 135 -21.60 -1.29 -3.01
CA LEU A 135 -21.06 -1.58 -4.34
C LEU A 135 -22.09 -2.28 -5.21
N MET A 136 -22.80 -3.23 -4.66
CA MET A 136 -23.86 -3.93 -5.37
C MET A 136 -25.04 -3.02 -5.68
N GLY A 137 -25.34 -2.07 -4.78
CA GLY A 137 -26.36 -1.07 -5.02
C GLY A 137 -26.03 -0.19 -6.21
N ILE A 138 -24.80 0.23 -6.34
CA ILE A 138 -24.33 1.03 -7.48
C ILE A 138 -24.44 0.25 -8.78
N LEU A 139 -24.04 -1.03 -8.77
CA LEU A 139 -24.09 -1.89 -9.95
C LEU A 139 -25.55 -2.17 -10.37
N ASN A 140 -26.45 -2.30 -9.42
CA ASN A 140 -27.85 -2.55 -9.70
C ASN A 140 -28.58 -1.29 -10.20
N ASP A 141 -28.13 -0.10 -9.77
CA ASP A 141 -28.71 1.18 -10.20
C ASP A 141 -28.39 1.48 -11.68
N ASP A 142 -27.32 0.91 -12.22
CA ASP A 142 -26.97 1.03 -13.62
C ASP A 142 -27.77 0.08 -14.53
N ASP A 143 -28.59 -0.78 -13.95
CA ASP A 143 -29.41 -1.73 -14.67
C ASP A 143 -30.73 -1.06 -15.03
N PRO A 144 -31.07 -0.94 -16.32
CA PRO A 144 -32.30 -0.28 -16.74
C PRO A 144 -33.57 -1.03 -16.36
#